data_d921de50a06211c28879c81088ee5c22
#
_entry.id   d921de50a06211c28879c81088ee5c22
#
_cell.length_a   1.000
_cell.length_b   1.000
_cell.length_c   1.000
_cell.angle_alpha   90.00
_cell.angle_beta   90.00
_cell.angle_gamma   90.00
#
_symmetry.space_group_name_H-M   'P 1'
#
loop_
_entity.id
_entity.type
_entity.pdbx_description
1 polymer ?
#
loop_
_entity_poly.entity_id
_entity_poly.type
_entity_poly.pdbx_seq_one_letter_code
_entity_poly.pdbx_strand_id
1 'polypeptide(L)'
;MLFRSPRLDRGSIDFERHVEKGTFHVERGDVPPVPFSFVTEAIDRPQIDCHLIHTNERVRELVQANIGRSPLFNGQIRGIGPRYCPSLEDKIVRFPERERHQIFLEPEGIDAREIYVNGFSTSLPRDVQEDLVHALPGLEDARLLRHGYAVEYDFIQPTELTRQLETKRIAGLFLAGQINGTSGYEEAAAQGIVDRKSVV
;
A
#
# COMPACT_ATOMS: atom_id res chain seq x y z
N MET A 1 -7.45 -6.24 -7.87
CA MET A 1 -6.09 -5.70 -8.10
C MET A 1 -5.70 -4.80 -6.92
N LEU A 2 -4.49 -4.94 -6.41
CA LEU A 2 -3.91 -4.06 -5.39
C LEU A 2 -2.52 -3.62 -5.82
N PHE A 3 -2.17 -2.38 -5.51
CA PHE A 3 -0.83 -1.86 -5.71
C PHE A 3 -0.04 -1.89 -4.41
N ARG A 4 1.27 -2.06 -4.51
CA ARG A 4 2.20 -2.07 -3.39
C ARG A 4 3.25 -0.98 -3.59
N SER A 5 3.58 -0.32 -2.49
CA SER A 5 4.62 0.70 -2.45
C SER A 5 6.01 0.08 -2.32
N PRO A 6 7.04 0.78 -2.76
CA PRO A 6 8.42 0.36 -2.55
C PRO A 6 8.82 0.36 -1.07
N ARG A 7 9.97 -0.25 -0.80
CA ARG A 7 10.66 -0.21 0.50
C ARG A 7 12.02 0.44 0.32
N LEU A 8 12.34 1.38 1.19
CA LEU A 8 13.62 2.07 1.21
C LEU A 8 14.46 1.60 2.38
N ASP A 9 15.77 1.71 2.23
CA ASP A 9 16.72 1.46 3.30
C ASP A 9 16.79 2.67 4.24
N ARG A 10 16.35 2.49 5.48
CA ARG A 10 16.39 3.52 6.53
C ARG A 10 17.78 4.12 6.69
N GLY A 11 18.84 3.30 6.59
CA GLY A 11 20.22 3.75 6.74
C GLY A 11 20.76 4.61 5.60
N SER A 12 20.01 4.72 4.49
CA SER A 12 20.35 5.61 3.38
C SER A 12 19.66 6.98 3.42
N ILE A 13 18.86 7.24 4.46
CA ILE A 13 18.07 8.47 4.61
C ILE A 13 18.49 9.18 5.89
N ASP A 14 18.91 10.44 5.78
CA ASP A 14 19.23 11.31 6.90
C ASP A 14 17.99 12.05 7.38
N PHE A 15 17.18 11.36 8.20
CA PHE A 15 15.91 11.90 8.71
C PHE A 15 16.09 13.18 9.51
N GLU A 16 17.09 13.24 10.40
CA GLU A 16 17.33 14.41 11.27
C GLU A 16 17.61 15.65 10.43
N ARG A 17 18.54 15.56 9.50
CA ARG A 17 18.87 16.64 8.58
C ARG A 17 17.67 17.13 7.77
N HIS A 18 16.81 16.22 7.29
CA HIS A 18 15.66 16.60 6.48
C HIS A 18 14.53 17.19 7.31
N VAL A 19 14.38 16.80 8.58
CA VAL A 19 13.48 17.44 9.54
C VAL A 19 13.96 18.86 9.87
N GLU A 20 15.25 19.04 10.18
CA GLU A 20 15.84 20.35 10.46
C GLU A 20 15.68 21.33 9.29
N LYS A 21 15.79 20.84 8.06
CA LYS A 21 15.58 21.65 6.84
C LYS A 21 14.09 21.90 6.52
N GLY A 22 13.17 21.31 7.24
CA GLY A 22 11.74 21.38 6.95
C GLY A 22 11.30 20.62 5.68
N THR A 23 12.15 19.74 5.15
CA THR A 23 11.82 18.87 4.00
C THR A 23 10.89 17.74 4.44
N PHE A 24 11.15 17.17 5.62
CA PHE A 24 10.32 16.16 6.25
C PHE A 24 9.53 16.76 7.40
N HIS A 25 8.22 16.47 7.45
CA HIS A 25 7.37 16.82 8.59
C HIS A 25 7.18 15.59 9.46
N VAL A 26 7.46 15.73 10.76
CA VAL A 26 7.29 14.62 11.72
C VAL A 26 5.81 14.42 12.01
N GLU A 27 5.33 13.20 11.79
CA GLU A 27 3.99 12.76 12.14
C GLU A 27 4.06 11.82 13.35
N ARG A 28 3.58 12.31 14.47
CA ARG A 28 3.58 11.61 15.75
C ARG A 28 2.25 10.91 15.99
N GLY A 29 2.33 9.78 16.70
CA GLY A 29 1.12 9.14 17.23
C GLY A 29 0.49 9.90 18.40
N ASP A 30 -0.63 9.37 18.89
CA ASP A 30 -1.32 9.93 20.04
C ASP A 30 -0.44 9.91 21.32
N VAL A 31 -0.61 10.92 22.18
CA VAL A 31 0.10 11.00 23.46
C VAL A 31 -0.92 11.19 24.60
N PRO A 32 -1.14 10.17 25.47
CA PRO A 32 -0.58 8.81 25.41
C PRO A 32 -1.13 7.99 24.24
N PRO A 33 -0.39 6.94 23.80
CA PRO A 33 -0.89 6.05 22.74
C PRO A 33 -2.13 5.29 23.17
N VAL A 34 -3.14 5.24 22.32
CA VAL A 34 -4.42 4.58 22.59
C VAL A 34 -4.41 3.14 22.08
N PRO A 35 -4.62 2.12 22.95
CA PRO A 35 -4.71 0.73 22.50
C PRO A 35 -5.94 0.48 21.64
N PHE A 36 -5.82 -0.37 20.62
CA PHE A 36 -6.96 -0.89 19.86
C PHE A 36 -7.80 -1.91 20.65
N SER A 37 -7.14 -2.64 21.54
CA SER A 37 -7.81 -3.67 22.34
C SER A 37 -8.50 -3.05 23.57
N PHE A 38 -9.76 -3.40 23.79
CA PHE A 38 -10.52 -2.98 24.98
C PHE A 38 -10.00 -3.59 26.30
N VAL A 39 -9.18 -4.65 26.23
CA VAL A 39 -8.60 -5.31 27.42
C VAL A 39 -7.16 -4.87 27.69
N THR A 40 -6.57 -4.07 26.81
CA THR A 40 -5.24 -3.50 27.01
C THR A 40 -5.38 -2.13 27.65
N GLU A 41 -4.87 -1.96 28.86
CA GLU A 41 -5.03 -0.71 29.62
C GLU A 41 -4.07 0.39 29.11
N ALA A 42 -2.87 0.04 28.71
CA ALA A 42 -1.87 0.99 28.24
C ALA A 42 -0.88 0.36 27.25
N ILE A 43 -0.25 1.22 26.44
CA ILE A 43 0.88 0.86 25.57
C ILE A 43 2.13 1.44 26.22
N ASP A 44 2.99 0.55 26.75
CA ASP A 44 4.22 0.90 27.48
C ASP A 44 5.49 0.82 26.63
N ARG A 45 5.37 0.39 25.37
CA ARG A 45 6.50 0.29 24.45
C ARG A 45 6.82 1.62 23.79
N PRO A 46 8.12 1.86 23.42
CA PRO A 46 8.51 3.04 22.66
C PRO A 46 7.70 3.17 21.36
N GLN A 47 7.31 4.40 21.05
CA GLN A 47 6.68 4.76 19.80
C GLN A 47 7.73 5.35 18.85
N ILE A 48 7.54 5.22 17.55
CA ILE A 48 8.41 5.83 16.54
C ILE A 48 7.56 6.70 15.62
N ASP A 49 8.11 7.83 15.25
CA ASP A 49 7.46 8.79 14.39
C ASP A 49 7.51 8.34 12.92
N CYS A 50 6.48 8.69 12.17
CA CYS A 50 6.48 8.67 10.71
C CYS A 50 6.88 10.04 10.17
N HIS A 51 7.16 10.13 8.89
CA HIS A 51 7.51 11.40 8.26
C HIS A 51 6.65 11.62 7.02
N LEU A 52 6.07 12.80 6.92
CA LEU A 52 5.29 13.24 5.77
C LEU A 52 6.17 14.05 4.82
N ILE A 53 6.14 13.67 3.56
CA ILE A 53 6.68 14.41 2.43
C ILE A 53 5.62 14.53 1.32
N HIS A 54 5.95 15.23 0.25
CA HIS A 54 5.04 15.39 -0.87
C HIS A 54 5.75 15.10 -2.19
N THR A 55 4.98 14.61 -3.17
CA THR A 55 5.43 14.60 -4.57
C THR A 55 5.61 16.02 -5.06
N ASN A 56 6.39 16.19 -6.12
CA ASN A 56 6.65 17.46 -6.79
C ASN A 56 6.37 17.36 -8.30
N GLU A 57 6.58 18.44 -9.03
CA GLU A 57 6.38 18.48 -10.47
C GLU A 57 7.27 17.47 -11.21
N ARG A 58 8.52 17.27 -10.74
CA ARG A 58 9.41 16.29 -11.37
C ARG A 58 8.88 14.86 -11.32
N VAL A 59 8.27 14.47 -10.20
CA VAL A 59 7.58 13.16 -10.08
C VAL A 59 6.43 13.08 -11.08
N ARG A 60 5.64 14.15 -11.23
CA ARG A 60 4.54 14.22 -12.20
C ARG A 60 5.04 14.02 -13.63
N GLU A 61 6.06 14.77 -14.03
CA GLU A 61 6.67 14.66 -15.37
C GLU A 61 7.15 13.23 -15.66
N LEU A 62 7.87 12.62 -14.71
CA LEU A 62 8.37 11.26 -14.84
C LEU A 62 7.25 10.25 -15.02
N VAL A 63 6.16 10.36 -14.23
CA VAL A 63 5.00 9.49 -14.38
C VAL A 63 4.35 9.67 -15.74
N GLN A 64 4.10 10.92 -16.16
CA GLN A 64 3.47 11.23 -17.45
C GLN A 64 4.29 10.73 -18.63
N ALA A 65 5.61 10.91 -18.59
CA ALA A 65 6.52 10.42 -19.63
C ALA A 65 6.55 8.88 -19.73
N ASN A 66 6.23 8.17 -18.66
CA ASN A 66 6.30 6.72 -18.59
C ASN A 66 4.93 6.03 -18.46
N ILE A 67 3.82 6.76 -18.57
CA ILE A 67 2.47 6.22 -18.36
C ILE A 67 2.16 5.02 -19.25
N GLY A 68 2.61 5.03 -20.49
CA GLY A 68 2.46 3.93 -21.44
C GLY A 68 3.27 2.66 -21.08
N ARG A 69 4.20 2.75 -20.13
CA ARG A 69 4.96 1.61 -19.59
C ARG A 69 4.31 1.00 -18.35
N SER A 70 3.29 1.65 -17.78
CA SER A 70 2.55 1.11 -16.65
C SER A 70 1.65 -0.05 -17.09
N PRO A 71 1.74 -1.23 -16.46
CA PRO A 71 0.85 -2.35 -16.70
C PRO A 71 -0.65 -2.00 -16.56
N LEU A 72 -0.96 -1.00 -15.73
CA LEU A 72 -2.32 -0.49 -15.55
C LEU A 72 -2.84 0.20 -16.81
N PHE A 73 -1.98 0.96 -17.51
CA PHE A 73 -2.37 1.79 -18.65
C PHE A 73 -2.05 1.17 -20.01
N ASN A 74 -1.17 0.18 -20.07
CA ASN A 74 -0.82 -0.52 -21.32
C ASN A 74 -1.71 -1.75 -21.61
N GLY A 75 -2.69 -2.06 -20.74
CA GLY A 75 -3.65 -3.14 -20.93
C GLY A 75 -3.17 -4.52 -20.51
N GLN A 76 -2.00 -4.64 -19.86
CA GLN A 76 -1.55 -5.90 -19.25
C GLN A 76 -2.44 -6.29 -18.09
N ILE A 77 -2.79 -5.32 -17.21
CA ILE A 77 -3.71 -5.52 -16.11
C ILE A 77 -5.13 -5.29 -16.63
N ARG A 78 -5.98 -6.32 -16.51
CA ARG A 78 -7.39 -6.29 -16.96
C ARG A 78 -8.37 -6.46 -15.81
N GLY A 79 -7.92 -6.94 -14.66
CA GLY A 79 -8.76 -7.19 -13.50
C GLY A 79 -9.24 -5.89 -12.84
N ILE A 80 -10.46 -5.93 -12.32
CA ILE A 80 -11.01 -4.86 -11.49
C ILE A 80 -10.61 -5.14 -10.05
N GLY A 81 -10.05 -4.15 -9.36
CA GLY A 81 -9.70 -4.29 -7.95
C GLY A 81 -10.93 -4.35 -7.05
N PRO A 82 -10.94 -5.15 -5.99
CA PRO A 82 -12.03 -5.20 -5.02
C PRO A 82 -12.14 -3.90 -4.20
N ARG A 83 -11.08 -3.14 -4.10
CA ARG A 83 -11.01 -1.84 -3.41
C ARG A 83 -10.53 -0.74 -4.35
N TYR A 84 -10.98 0.48 -4.07
CA TYR A 84 -10.37 1.66 -4.65
C TYR A 84 -9.03 1.92 -3.94
N CYS A 85 -7.94 1.49 -4.57
CA CYS A 85 -6.58 1.72 -4.09
C CYS A 85 -5.77 2.30 -5.26
N PRO A 86 -5.83 3.62 -5.48
CA PRO A 86 -5.17 4.24 -6.62
C PRO A 86 -3.65 4.14 -6.50
N SER A 87 -2.99 3.76 -7.58
CA SER A 87 -1.55 3.88 -7.71
C SER A 87 -1.13 5.35 -7.83
N LEU A 88 0.16 5.63 -7.75
CA LEU A 88 0.69 6.98 -7.96
C LEU A 88 0.31 7.50 -9.35
N GLU A 89 0.50 6.66 -10.38
CA GLU A 89 0.14 7.00 -11.76
C GLU A 89 -1.36 7.25 -11.92
N ASP A 90 -2.21 6.48 -11.24
CA ASP A 90 -3.65 6.66 -11.26
C ASP A 90 -4.07 7.99 -10.58
N LYS A 91 -3.43 8.33 -9.45
CA LYS A 91 -3.65 9.63 -8.78
C LYS A 91 -3.30 10.81 -9.68
N ILE A 92 -2.14 10.75 -10.34
CA ILE A 92 -1.65 11.83 -11.22
C ILE A 92 -2.55 12.00 -12.45
N VAL A 93 -3.06 10.90 -13.01
CA VAL A 93 -3.94 10.95 -14.18
C VAL A 93 -5.36 11.43 -13.82
N ARG A 94 -5.90 10.95 -12.69
CA ARG A 94 -7.29 11.27 -12.28
C ARG A 94 -7.44 12.63 -11.61
N PHE A 95 -6.39 13.12 -10.99
CA PHE A 95 -6.39 14.40 -10.25
C PHE A 95 -5.31 15.35 -10.79
N PRO A 96 -5.39 15.73 -12.08
CA PRO A 96 -4.35 16.56 -12.72
C PRO A 96 -4.27 17.96 -12.10
N GLU A 97 -5.33 18.42 -11.43
CA GLU A 97 -5.39 19.71 -10.74
C GLU A 97 -4.60 19.73 -9.44
N ARG A 98 -4.25 18.54 -8.90
CA ARG A 98 -3.46 18.46 -7.68
C ARG A 98 -1.98 18.60 -7.98
N GLU A 99 -1.36 19.64 -7.45
CA GLU A 99 0.07 19.90 -7.62
C GLU A 99 0.96 18.86 -6.93
N ARG A 100 0.46 18.29 -5.81
CA ARG A 100 1.24 17.35 -4.99
C ARG A 100 0.36 16.33 -4.30
N HIS A 101 0.93 15.17 -4.01
CA HIS A 101 0.31 14.08 -3.25
C HIS A 101 1.14 13.79 -2.00
N GLN A 102 0.46 13.48 -0.90
CA GLN A 102 1.08 13.09 0.36
C GLN A 102 1.72 11.72 0.24
N ILE A 103 2.91 11.61 0.82
CA ILE A 103 3.71 10.40 0.95
C ILE A 103 4.16 10.28 2.39
N PHE A 104 3.86 9.16 3.04
CA PHE A 104 4.35 8.90 4.39
C PHE A 104 5.52 7.91 4.34
N LEU A 105 6.59 8.24 5.04
CA LEU A 105 7.73 7.38 5.28
C LEU A 105 7.51 6.70 6.62
N GLU A 106 7.15 5.42 6.57
CA GLU A 106 6.72 4.65 7.74
C GLU A 106 7.73 3.54 8.04
N PRO A 107 8.45 3.59 9.20
CA PRO A 107 9.27 2.46 9.63
C PRO A 107 8.40 1.22 9.83
N GLU A 108 8.78 0.07 9.26
CA GLU A 108 8.01 -1.18 9.43
C GLU A 108 8.13 -1.79 10.84
N GLY A 109 8.95 -1.22 11.69
CA GLY A 109 9.12 -1.60 13.09
C GLY A 109 10.20 -0.77 13.75
N ILE A 110 10.33 -0.85 15.09
CA ILE A 110 11.26 -0.04 15.89
C ILE A 110 12.70 -0.20 15.38
N ASP A 111 13.14 -1.44 15.19
CA ASP A 111 14.47 -1.79 14.71
C ASP A 111 14.50 -2.17 13.22
N ALA A 112 13.39 -1.94 12.50
CA ALA A 112 13.31 -2.31 11.10
C ALA A 112 14.21 -1.41 10.24
N ARG A 113 14.92 -2.06 9.33
CA ARG A 113 15.71 -1.40 8.30
C ARG A 113 14.85 -0.84 7.18
N GLU A 114 13.67 -1.38 7.00
CA GLU A 114 12.76 -1.05 5.90
C GLU A 114 11.86 0.12 6.27
N ILE A 115 11.80 1.11 5.37
CA ILE A 115 10.83 2.19 5.37
C ILE A 115 9.78 1.90 4.30
N TYR A 116 8.51 1.81 4.69
CA TYR A 116 7.38 1.74 3.78
C TYR A 116 7.05 3.13 3.24
N VAL A 117 6.93 3.25 1.92
CA VAL A 117 6.61 4.52 1.27
C VAL A 117 5.11 4.56 1.01
N ASN A 118 4.33 4.88 2.04
CA ASN A 118 2.87 4.90 1.95
C ASN A 118 2.39 6.04 1.03
N GLY A 119 1.40 5.74 0.20
CA GLY A 119 0.90 6.68 -0.81
C GLY A 119 1.65 6.64 -2.15
N PHE A 120 2.73 5.85 -2.25
CA PHE A 120 3.59 5.72 -3.44
C PHE A 120 3.47 4.36 -4.14
N SER A 121 2.30 3.72 -4.02
CA SER A 121 2.04 2.44 -4.70
C SER A 121 2.11 2.62 -6.20
N THR A 122 2.84 1.76 -6.89
CA THR A 122 3.05 1.88 -8.33
C THR A 122 3.29 0.52 -8.99
N SER A 123 2.95 0.44 -10.28
CA SER A 123 3.29 -0.69 -11.15
C SER A 123 4.27 -0.33 -12.26
N LEU A 124 4.78 0.89 -12.26
CA LEU A 124 5.79 1.34 -13.23
C LEU A 124 7.05 0.45 -13.17
N PRO A 125 7.81 0.34 -14.27
CA PRO A 125 9.05 -0.43 -14.31
C PRO A 125 10.08 0.02 -13.27
N ARG A 126 10.98 -0.88 -12.90
CA ARG A 126 11.97 -0.65 -11.82
C ARG A 126 12.83 0.58 -12.03
N ASP A 127 13.34 0.77 -13.26
CA ASP A 127 14.13 1.95 -13.63
C ASP A 127 13.38 3.25 -13.40
N VAL A 128 12.10 3.29 -13.75
CA VAL A 128 11.24 4.46 -13.51
C VAL A 128 10.99 4.67 -12.01
N GLN A 129 10.82 3.59 -11.24
CA GLN A 129 10.62 3.70 -9.79
C GLN A 129 11.84 4.27 -9.07
N GLU A 130 13.05 3.93 -9.51
CA GLU A 130 14.29 4.50 -8.98
C GLU A 130 14.34 6.01 -9.25
N ASP A 131 14.08 6.42 -10.50
CA ASP A 131 14.03 7.84 -10.86
C ASP A 131 12.94 8.60 -10.07
N LEU A 132 11.77 7.98 -9.86
CA LEU A 132 10.68 8.58 -9.11
C LEU A 132 11.02 8.77 -7.64
N VAL A 133 11.66 7.78 -7.00
CA VAL A 133 12.09 7.90 -5.60
C VAL A 133 13.15 8.98 -5.46
N HIS A 134 14.15 9.02 -6.34
CA HIS A 134 15.20 10.01 -6.30
C HIS A 134 14.72 11.43 -6.67
N ALA A 135 13.55 11.55 -7.30
CA ALA A 135 12.90 12.84 -7.54
C ALA A 135 12.11 13.37 -6.33
N LEU A 136 11.86 12.54 -5.30
CA LEU A 136 11.20 12.99 -4.08
C LEU A 136 12.15 13.82 -3.22
N PRO A 137 11.68 14.95 -2.64
CA PRO A 137 12.51 15.80 -1.80
C PRO A 137 13.08 15.05 -0.58
N GLY A 138 14.40 15.05 -0.45
CA GLY A 138 15.11 14.38 0.65
C GLY A 138 15.36 12.88 0.44
N LEU A 139 15.02 12.34 -0.72
CA LEU A 139 15.26 10.94 -1.08
C LEU A 139 16.19 10.79 -2.29
N GLU A 140 16.95 11.83 -2.62
CA GLU A 140 17.83 11.87 -3.79
C GLU A 140 18.86 10.73 -3.80
N ASP A 141 19.31 10.30 -2.62
CA ASP A 141 20.30 9.24 -2.42
C ASP A 141 19.70 8.00 -1.75
N ALA A 142 18.37 7.92 -1.64
CA ALA A 142 17.70 6.83 -0.95
C ALA A 142 17.85 5.50 -1.72
N ARG A 143 18.22 4.43 -1.01
CA ARG A 143 18.37 3.12 -1.61
C ARG A 143 17.07 2.32 -1.55
N LEU A 144 16.58 1.87 -2.71
CA LEU A 144 15.45 0.96 -2.77
C LEU A 144 15.88 -0.45 -2.36
N LEU A 145 15.18 -1.04 -1.40
CA LEU A 145 15.31 -2.44 -1.01
C LEU A 145 14.34 -3.33 -1.78
N ARG A 146 13.13 -2.82 -2.02
CA ARG A 146 12.10 -3.51 -2.80
C ARG A 146 11.35 -2.50 -3.66
N HIS A 147 11.07 -2.90 -4.88
CA HIS A 147 10.24 -2.11 -5.80
C HIS A 147 8.76 -2.32 -5.51
N GLY A 148 7.95 -1.32 -5.85
CA GLY A 148 6.50 -1.44 -5.89
C GLY A 148 6.06 -2.40 -6.99
N TYR A 149 4.87 -2.97 -6.83
CA TYR A 149 4.29 -3.89 -7.79
C TYR A 149 2.77 -3.90 -7.70
N ALA A 150 2.12 -4.39 -8.75
CA ALA A 150 0.70 -4.68 -8.74
C ALA A 150 0.45 -6.18 -8.55
N VAL A 151 -0.63 -6.50 -7.85
CA VAL A 151 -1.14 -7.86 -7.74
C VAL A 151 -2.52 -7.90 -8.39
N GLU A 152 -2.69 -8.73 -9.39
CA GLU A 152 -3.97 -9.04 -9.98
C GLU A 152 -4.52 -10.30 -9.33
N TYR A 153 -5.79 -10.26 -8.92
CA TYR A 153 -6.41 -11.36 -8.20
C TYR A 153 -7.49 -12.00 -9.05
N ASP A 154 -7.49 -13.32 -9.06
CA ASP A 154 -8.65 -14.07 -9.49
C ASP A 154 -9.73 -14.05 -8.42
N PHE A 155 -10.98 -14.02 -8.84
CA PHE A 155 -12.11 -14.16 -7.93
C PHE A 155 -13.25 -14.90 -8.63
N ILE A 156 -14.12 -15.49 -7.83
CA ILE A 156 -15.37 -16.06 -8.32
C ILE A 156 -16.54 -15.16 -7.97
N GLN A 157 -17.58 -15.22 -8.78
CA GLN A 157 -18.81 -14.48 -8.47
C GLN A 157 -19.42 -15.01 -7.17
N PRO A 158 -19.70 -14.15 -6.16
CA PRO A 158 -20.29 -14.57 -4.90
C PRO A 158 -21.60 -15.35 -5.06
N THR A 159 -22.32 -15.11 -6.15
CA THR A 159 -23.54 -15.86 -6.53
C THR A 159 -23.30 -17.34 -6.83
N GLU A 160 -22.06 -17.75 -7.07
CA GLU A 160 -21.69 -19.16 -7.25
C GLU A 160 -21.52 -19.93 -5.93
N LEU A 161 -21.64 -19.23 -4.80
CA LEU A 161 -21.53 -19.82 -3.47
C LEU A 161 -22.88 -19.95 -2.79
N THR A 162 -22.97 -20.91 -1.89
CA THR A 162 -24.03 -21.00 -0.89
C THR A 162 -23.76 -19.99 0.26
N ARG A 163 -24.70 -19.84 1.19
CA ARG A 163 -24.50 -19.04 2.42
C ARG A 163 -23.42 -19.62 3.35
N GLN A 164 -23.12 -20.90 3.21
CA GLN A 164 -22.06 -21.60 3.95
C GLN A 164 -20.69 -21.53 3.24
N LEU A 165 -20.59 -20.76 2.17
CA LEU A 165 -19.38 -20.57 1.35
C LEU A 165 -18.98 -21.80 0.53
N GLU A 166 -19.83 -22.83 0.44
CA GLU A 166 -19.63 -23.95 -0.45
C GLU A 166 -19.96 -23.56 -1.89
N THR A 167 -19.11 -24.00 -2.84
CA THR A 167 -19.40 -23.78 -4.27
C THR A 167 -20.60 -24.58 -4.72
N LYS A 168 -21.48 -23.98 -5.54
CA LYS A 168 -22.66 -24.66 -6.07
C LYS A 168 -22.34 -25.73 -7.11
N ARG A 169 -21.15 -25.65 -7.72
CA ARG A 169 -20.73 -26.56 -8.81
C ARG A 169 -19.93 -27.74 -8.34
N ILE A 170 -19.20 -27.61 -7.23
CA ILE A 170 -18.30 -28.64 -6.71
C ILE A 170 -18.65 -28.85 -5.24
N ALA A 171 -19.27 -29.97 -4.94
CA ALA A 171 -19.61 -30.33 -3.58
C ALA A 171 -18.35 -30.53 -2.72
N GLY A 172 -18.38 -30.05 -1.49
CA GLY A 172 -17.25 -30.12 -0.55
C GLY A 172 -16.15 -29.09 -0.78
N LEU A 173 -16.27 -28.20 -1.78
CA LEU A 173 -15.32 -27.12 -2.01
C LEU A 173 -15.85 -25.84 -1.40
N PHE A 174 -15.19 -25.38 -0.33
CA PHE A 174 -15.49 -24.14 0.36
C PHE A 174 -14.43 -23.10 0.02
N LEU A 175 -14.84 -21.83 -0.14
CA LEU A 175 -13.96 -20.73 -0.47
C LEU A 175 -14.17 -19.58 0.49
N ALA A 176 -13.09 -18.99 0.99
CA ALA A 176 -13.15 -17.88 1.93
C ALA A 176 -12.16 -16.78 1.58
N GLY A 177 -12.51 -15.55 1.91
CA GLY A 177 -11.65 -14.38 1.74
C GLY A 177 -11.70 -13.78 0.35
N GLN A 178 -10.57 -13.29 -0.14
CA GLN A 178 -10.51 -12.46 -1.34
C GLN A 178 -10.99 -13.14 -2.62
N ILE A 179 -10.85 -14.46 -2.73
CA ILE A 179 -11.38 -15.21 -3.88
C ILE A 179 -12.90 -15.06 -4.04
N ASN A 180 -13.60 -14.72 -2.97
CA ASN A 180 -15.03 -14.42 -2.95
C ASN A 180 -15.35 -12.94 -3.19
N GLY A 181 -14.35 -12.13 -3.55
CA GLY A 181 -14.52 -10.70 -3.81
C GLY A 181 -14.62 -9.83 -2.56
N THR A 182 -14.18 -10.32 -1.39
CA THR A 182 -14.12 -9.46 -0.17
C THR A 182 -13.19 -8.29 -0.39
N SER A 183 -13.57 -7.11 0.11
CA SER A 183 -12.80 -5.89 -0.03
C SER A 183 -11.99 -5.53 1.21
N GLY A 184 -12.29 -6.08 2.39
CA GLY A 184 -11.66 -5.82 3.66
C GLY A 184 -11.03 -7.04 4.31
N TYR A 185 -10.15 -6.79 5.29
CA TYR A 185 -9.53 -7.85 6.09
C TYR A 185 -10.54 -8.50 7.04
N GLU A 186 -11.45 -7.72 7.57
CA GLU A 186 -12.44 -8.12 8.57
C GLU A 186 -13.45 -9.11 7.97
N GLU A 187 -14.03 -8.80 6.83
CA GLU A 187 -14.95 -9.71 6.15
C GLU A 187 -14.25 -10.96 5.61
N ALA A 188 -12.99 -10.85 5.17
CA ALA A 188 -12.20 -12.01 4.78
C ALA A 188 -11.94 -12.94 5.98
N ALA A 189 -11.61 -12.38 7.15
CA ALA A 189 -11.41 -13.12 8.37
C ALA A 189 -12.73 -13.77 8.85
N ALA A 190 -13.86 -13.06 8.77
CA ALA A 190 -15.17 -13.58 9.12
C ALA A 190 -15.54 -14.77 8.23
N GLN A 191 -15.30 -14.70 6.93
CA GLN A 191 -15.49 -15.82 6.02
C GLN A 191 -14.60 -17.02 6.37
N GLY A 192 -13.34 -16.80 6.76
CA GLY A 192 -12.44 -17.86 7.21
C GLY A 192 -12.95 -18.60 8.47
N ILE A 193 -13.61 -17.86 9.39
CA ILE A 193 -14.25 -18.47 10.56
C ILE A 193 -15.46 -19.32 10.17
N VAL A 194 -16.29 -18.82 9.25
CA VAL A 194 -17.46 -19.56 8.74
C VAL A 194 -17.03 -20.81 8.01
N ASP A 195 -16.03 -20.71 7.13
CA ASP A 195 -15.46 -21.83 6.39
C ASP A 195 -14.97 -22.93 7.33
N ARG A 196 -14.17 -22.58 8.35
CA ARG A 196 -13.70 -23.53 9.36
C ARG A 196 -14.82 -24.28 10.08
N LYS A 197 -15.94 -23.62 10.35
CA LYS A 197 -17.10 -24.25 10.99
C LYS A 197 -17.86 -25.16 10.05
N SER A 198 -17.73 -25.00 8.75
CA SER A 198 -18.39 -25.85 7.75
C SER A 198 -17.71 -27.21 7.57
N VAL A 199 -16.48 -27.34 8.08
CA VAL A 199 -15.63 -28.55 7.95
C VAL A 199 -15.59 -29.39 9.23
N VAL A 200 -16.28 -28.97 10.31
CA VAL A 200 -16.31 -29.68 11.62
C VAL A 200 -17.64 -30.36 11.86
#